data_379857be6671a487f3938da6d8009366
#
_entry.id   379857be6671a487f3938da6d8009366
#
_cell.length_a   1.000
_cell.length_b   1.000
_cell.length_c   1.000
_cell.angle_alpha   90.00
_cell.angle_beta   90.00
_cell.angle_gamma   90.00
#
_symmetry.space_group_name_H-M   'P 1'
#
loop_
_entity.id
_entity.type
_entity.pdbx_description
1 polymer ?
#
loop_
_entity_poly.entity_id
_entity_poly.type
_entity_poly.pdbx_seq_one_letter_code
_entity_poly.pdbx_strand_id
1 'polypeptide(L)'
;MPREIAISRRTLLAGAGTSLALVLAGCRHTLADSAAPFGFPDWSRAETIAKSVRPPVIPARQSVVAAVAEGQDARPAIQSAVETLHADGGGRVVLGAGVWLSDGPIHLRSGIELHLQEGATLRFLGNADKYLPAVLTRWEGTDVWSYSPMIYAHRAHDVAVTGPGTIDGQGEANFLPWRKDQGPIQRLLRDFGRDGVPVAERVFTGERRLRPHFVQFHQCERVLIEGVTLRDSPFWMVHPVYCQDVTVRGIRCISLHINSDGVDPDSSRRVLIENCTFEVGDDGVAIKSGRDQDGWRVGIPSEQIVVRNCIYGGTIGGAVAIGSEMSGGVRDVWIENWRIAKSNHALYFKANLDRGGMIRDVHARNFEIGETAAAVIFTNDYHSYRGGNAPPDFGRVTVENFRVAKADYGLAIQGHPTAPVHDVLVRRMVIDEATTPIELSHGTNIVLDSVMMNGRSVTLADAVPWAPGKRH
;
A
#
# COMPACT_ATOMS: atom_id res chain seq x y z
N MET A 1 33.54 -17.56 8.78
CA MET A 1 33.89 -17.14 7.41
C MET A 1 32.84 -17.67 6.46
N PRO A 2 31.90 -16.86 5.99
CA PRO A 2 31.01 -17.26 4.89
C PRO A 2 31.59 -16.75 3.56
N ARG A 3 31.50 -17.61 2.57
CA ARG A 3 31.98 -17.36 1.20
C ARG A 3 31.00 -16.44 0.47
N GLU A 4 31.50 -15.33 -0.02
CA GLU A 4 30.84 -14.49 -1.04
C GLU A 4 30.70 -15.28 -2.35
N ILE A 5 29.47 -15.29 -2.89
CA ILE A 5 29.20 -15.71 -4.26
C ILE A 5 28.96 -14.46 -5.07
N ALA A 6 29.99 -14.06 -5.82
CA ALA A 6 29.90 -13.01 -6.82
C ALA A 6 29.20 -13.55 -8.08
N ILE A 7 28.06 -12.99 -8.45
CA ILE A 7 27.40 -13.26 -9.75
C ILE A 7 27.89 -12.22 -10.75
N SER A 8 28.67 -12.69 -11.72
CA SER A 8 29.24 -11.95 -12.84
C SER A 8 28.13 -11.53 -13.83
N ARG A 9 28.11 -10.22 -14.13
CA ARG A 9 27.41 -9.69 -15.32
C ARG A 9 28.23 -10.00 -16.56
N ARG A 10 27.82 -10.96 -17.36
CA ARG A 10 28.09 -11.07 -18.82
C ARG A 10 27.59 -12.42 -19.31
N THR A 11 26.54 -12.42 -20.10
CA THR A 11 26.34 -13.20 -21.31
C THR A 11 24.86 -13.21 -21.69
N LEU A 12 24.48 -12.34 -22.56
CA LEU A 12 23.26 -12.46 -23.36
C LEU A 12 23.41 -11.60 -24.61
N LEU A 13 24.06 -12.19 -25.63
CA LEU A 13 23.89 -11.77 -27.03
C LEU A 13 24.30 -12.94 -27.94
N ALA A 14 23.44 -13.13 -28.92
CA ALA A 14 23.58 -13.94 -30.11
C ALA A 14 23.02 -15.38 -30.12
N GLY A 15 21.96 -15.54 -30.87
CA GLY A 15 21.38 -16.78 -31.35
C GLY A 15 20.27 -16.48 -32.35
N ALA A 16 20.65 -16.16 -33.59
CA ALA A 16 19.72 -15.94 -34.72
C ALA A 16 19.25 -17.26 -35.31
N GLY A 17 17.95 -17.29 -35.68
CA GLY A 17 17.45 -17.93 -36.90
C GLY A 17 17.17 -19.41 -36.89
N THR A 18 15.90 -19.79 -36.94
CA THR A 18 15.34 -20.57 -38.06
C THR A 18 13.82 -20.64 -37.90
N SER A 19 13.13 -20.11 -38.89
CA SER A 19 11.68 -20.19 -39.04
C SER A 19 11.27 -21.64 -39.41
N LEU A 20 10.38 -22.22 -38.57
CA LEU A 20 9.63 -23.41 -38.99
C LEU A 20 8.15 -23.05 -38.96
N ALA A 21 7.61 -22.77 -40.14
CA ALA A 21 6.19 -22.57 -40.34
C ALA A 21 5.49 -23.92 -40.24
N LEU A 22 4.74 -24.16 -39.17
CA LEU A 22 3.76 -25.25 -39.10
C LEU A 22 2.37 -24.64 -39.34
N VAL A 23 1.84 -24.99 -40.53
CA VAL A 23 0.44 -24.76 -40.88
C VAL A 23 -0.40 -25.72 -40.05
N LEU A 24 -1.10 -25.22 -39.03
CA LEU A 24 -2.20 -25.93 -38.40
C LEU A 24 -3.53 -25.31 -38.85
N ALA A 25 -4.17 -26.08 -39.74
CA ALA A 25 -5.52 -25.81 -40.22
C ALA A 25 -6.55 -25.97 -39.09
N GLY A 26 -7.32 -24.94 -38.91
CA GLY A 26 -8.69 -24.84 -38.52
C GLY A 26 -9.33 -25.82 -37.51
N CYS A 27 -9.53 -25.33 -36.30
CA CYS A 27 -10.80 -25.46 -35.57
C CYS A 27 -11.08 -24.12 -34.89
N ARG A 28 -11.79 -23.23 -35.58
CA ARG A 28 -12.44 -22.10 -34.96
C ARG A 28 -13.61 -22.64 -34.15
N HIS A 29 -13.36 -23.07 -32.92
CA HIS A 29 -14.42 -23.03 -31.89
C HIS A 29 -14.59 -21.56 -31.54
N THR A 30 -15.62 -20.96 -32.06
CA THR A 30 -16.20 -19.76 -31.46
C THR A 30 -16.68 -20.16 -30.09
N LEU A 31 -15.79 -20.05 -29.09
CA LEU A 31 -16.21 -19.97 -27.69
C LEU A 31 -17.14 -18.75 -27.62
N ALA A 32 -18.41 -18.98 -27.36
CA ALA A 32 -19.33 -17.91 -27.01
C ALA A 32 -18.65 -17.11 -25.88
N ASP A 33 -18.42 -15.82 -26.11
CA ASP A 33 -18.00 -14.89 -25.05
C ASP A 33 -19.01 -15.07 -23.91
N SER A 34 -18.62 -15.76 -22.85
CA SER A 34 -19.44 -15.81 -21.63
C SER A 34 -19.48 -14.38 -21.14
N ALA A 35 -20.64 -13.74 -21.26
CA ALA A 35 -20.82 -12.35 -20.89
C ALA A 35 -20.32 -12.17 -19.46
N ALA A 36 -19.36 -11.26 -19.25
CA ALA A 36 -18.90 -10.90 -17.91
C ALA A 36 -20.13 -10.48 -17.09
N PRO A 37 -20.24 -10.88 -15.83
CA PRO A 37 -21.44 -10.66 -15.02
C PRO A 37 -21.84 -9.18 -14.85
N PHE A 38 -20.91 -8.27 -15.16
CA PHE A 38 -21.07 -6.82 -15.07
C PHE A 38 -20.33 -6.05 -16.18
N GLY A 39 -19.98 -6.75 -17.30
CA GLY A 39 -19.18 -6.20 -18.40
C GLY A 39 -17.66 -6.30 -18.15
N PHE A 40 -16.88 -6.16 -19.23
CA PHE A 40 -15.43 -6.11 -19.11
C PHE A 40 -14.98 -4.72 -18.67
N PRO A 41 -13.94 -4.61 -17.82
CA PRO A 41 -13.44 -3.31 -17.40
C PRO A 41 -12.84 -2.54 -18.58
N ASP A 42 -13.20 -1.27 -18.70
CA ASP A 42 -12.57 -0.37 -19.66
C ASP A 42 -11.30 0.25 -19.04
N TRP A 43 -10.16 -0.32 -19.40
CA TRP A 43 -8.85 0.12 -18.89
C TRP A 43 -8.46 1.55 -19.30
N SER A 44 -9.18 2.18 -20.23
CA SER A 44 -9.01 3.62 -20.51
C SER A 44 -9.37 4.48 -19.29
N ARG A 45 -10.18 3.94 -18.39
CA ARG A 45 -10.50 4.57 -17.09
C ARG A 45 -9.26 4.74 -16.22
N ALA A 46 -8.38 3.73 -16.14
CA ALA A 46 -7.12 3.81 -15.40
C ALA A 46 -6.22 4.95 -15.92
N GLU A 47 -6.09 5.06 -17.25
CA GLU A 47 -5.34 6.14 -17.88
C GLU A 47 -5.98 7.52 -17.63
N THR A 48 -7.32 7.59 -17.65
CA THR A 48 -8.05 8.81 -17.33
C THR A 48 -7.82 9.26 -15.90
N ILE A 49 -7.86 8.33 -14.94
CA ILE A 49 -7.56 8.62 -13.53
C ILE A 49 -6.11 9.09 -13.40
N ALA A 50 -5.14 8.33 -13.93
CA ALA A 50 -3.72 8.68 -13.83
C ALA A 50 -3.43 10.08 -14.38
N LYS A 51 -4.01 10.45 -15.51
CA LYS A 51 -3.89 11.79 -16.11
C LYS A 51 -4.62 12.88 -15.32
N SER A 52 -5.62 12.54 -14.52
CA SER A 52 -6.38 13.49 -13.71
C SER A 52 -5.70 13.87 -12.40
N VAL A 53 -4.69 13.10 -11.98
CA VAL A 53 -3.90 13.40 -10.78
C VAL A 53 -3.03 14.62 -11.05
N ARG A 54 -3.30 15.69 -10.33
CA ARG A 54 -2.60 16.96 -10.50
C ARG A 54 -1.30 16.97 -9.72
N PRO A 55 -0.15 17.22 -10.35
CA PRO A 55 1.13 17.34 -9.64
C PRO A 55 1.16 18.61 -8.78
N PRO A 56 2.02 18.68 -7.76
CA PRO A 56 2.26 19.91 -7.02
C PRO A 56 2.91 20.98 -7.92
N VAL A 57 2.57 22.22 -7.63
CA VAL A 57 3.21 23.39 -8.26
C VAL A 57 4.16 24.02 -7.26
N ILE A 58 5.44 23.69 -7.37
CA ILE A 58 6.50 24.19 -6.49
C ILE A 58 7.22 25.36 -7.18
N PRO A 59 7.33 26.54 -6.55
CA PRO A 59 8.10 27.63 -7.08
C PRO A 59 9.58 27.30 -7.30
N ALA A 60 10.20 27.86 -8.33
CA ALA A 60 11.59 27.54 -8.72
C ALA A 60 12.68 27.99 -7.72
N ARG A 61 12.30 28.67 -6.64
CA ARG A 61 13.24 29.04 -5.56
C ARG A 61 13.79 27.80 -4.89
N GLN A 62 15.01 27.90 -4.43
CA GLN A 62 15.61 26.84 -3.62
C GLN A 62 16.46 27.40 -2.47
N SER A 63 16.52 26.66 -1.39
CA SER A 63 17.41 26.84 -0.26
C SER A 63 18.22 25.58 -0.06
N VAL A 64 19.52 25.65 -0.24
CA VAL A 64 20.44 24.56 0.08
C VAL A 64 20.76 24.69 1.57
N VAL A 65 20.39 23.68 2.33
CA VAL A 65 20.69 23.66 3.77
C VAL A 65 22.20 23.57 3.97
N ALA A 66 22.77 24.48 4.75
CA ALA A 66 24.20 24.44 5.08
C ALA A 66 24.50 23.16 5.90
N ALA A 67 25.60 22.50 5.55
CA ALA A 67 26.03 21.32 6.29
C ALA A 67 26.29 21.68 7.75
N VAL A 68 25.77 20.84 8.64
CA VAL A 68 26.08 20.91 10.08
C VAL A 68 27.28 20.02 10.40
N ALA A 69 27.91 20.22 11.55
CA ALA A 69 29.00 19.35 11.96
C ALA A 69 28.54 17.91 12.11
N GLU A 70 29.42 16.96 11.85
CA GLU A 70 29.08 15.54 11.97
C GLU A 70 28.50 15.20 13.36
N GLY A 71 27.43 14.45 13.40
CA GLY A 71 26.75 14.09 14.64
C GLY A 71 25.82 15.16 15.23
N GLN A 72 25.75 16.35 14.65
CA GLN A 72 24.85 17.40 15.09
C GLN A 72 23.45 17.26 14.50
N ASP A 73 22.46 17.73 15.27
CA ASP A 73 21.06 17.77 14.83
C ASP A 73 20.87 18.83 13.72
N ALA A 74 20.54 18.37 12.52
CA ALA A 74 20.27 19.22 11.37
C ALA A 74 18.80 19.70 11.30
N ARG A 75 17.91 19.13 12.12
CA ARG A 75 16.49 19.45 12.10
C ARG A 75 16.20 20.96 12.20
N PRO A 76 16.82 21.73 13.12
CA PRO A 76 16.55 23.17 13.21
C PRO A 76 16.86 23.92 11.91
N ALA A 77 17.96 23.57 11.23
CA ALA A 77 18.34 24.19 9.96
C ALA A 77 17.37 23.82 8.83
N ILE A 78 16.99 22.53 8.73
CA ILE A 78 16.03 22.04 7.75
C ILE A 78 14.67 22.71 7.97
N GLN A 79 14.16 22.72 9.21
CA GLN A 79 12.85 23.32 9.51
C GLN A 79 12.83 24.83 9.27
N SER A 80 13.92 25.54 9.62
CA SER A 80 14.09 26.97 9.32
C SER A 80 14.03 27.25 7.82
N ALA A 81 14.68 26.41 7.00
CA ALA A 81 14.62 26.55 5.55
C ALA A 81 13.19 26.32 5.00
N VAL A 82 12.46 25.35 5.56
CA VAL A 82 11.04 25.10 5.24
C VAL A 82 10.20 26.34 5.55
N GLU A 83 10.31 26.89 6.77
CA GLU A 83 9.49 28.03 7.20
C GLU A 83 9.83 29.31 6.40
N THR A 84 11.12 29.56 6.12
CA THR A 84 11.56 30.71 5.35
C THR A 84 11.02 30.62 3.91
N LEU A 85 11.21 29.49 3.22
CA LEU A 85 10.70 29.34 1.86
C LEU A 85 9.18 29.39 1.80
N HIS A 86 8.50 28.83 2.81
CA HIS A 86 7.04 28.92 2.89
C HIS A 86 6.55 30.37 3.02
N ALA A 87 7.18 31.16 3.90
CA ALA A 87 6.87 32.58 4.07
C ALA A 87 7.11 33.38 2.77
N ASP A 88 8.10 32.97 1.98
CA ASP A 88 8.42 33.57 0.66
C ASP A 88 7.52 33.04 -0.48
N GLY A 89 6.50 32.23 -0.17
CA GLY A 89 5.54 31.69 -1.12
C GLY A 89 5.91 30.33 -1.72
N GLY A 90 6.84 29.61 -1.10
CA GLY A 90 7.22 28.23 -1.45
C GLY A 90 8.57 28.09 -2.14
N GLY A 91 8.99 26.84 -2.32
CA GLY A 91 10.26 26.50 -2.97
C GLY A 91 10.80 25.13 -2.54
N ARG A 92 12.02 24.85 -2.95
CA ARG A 92 12.72 23.58 -2.72
C ARG A 92 13.77 23.72 -1.61
N VAL A 93 13.64 22.92 -0.55
CA VAL A 93 14.67 22.71 0.47
C VAL A 93 15.57 21.58 0.01
N VAL A 94 16.86 21.83 -0.14
CA VAL A 94 17.83 20.87 -0.70
C VAL A 94 18.79 20.37 0.37
N LEU A 95 18.84 19.06 0.54
CA LEU A 95 19.86 18.36 1.33
C LEU A 95 20.91 17.79 0.38
N GLY A 96 22.15 18.27 0.50
CA GLY A 96 23.28 17.76 -0.26
C GLY A 96 23.77 16.40 0.26
N ALA A 97 24.75 15.80 -0.46
CA ALA A 97 25.36 14.54 -0.05
C ALA A 97 25.88 14.59 1.39
N GLY A 98 25.71 13.52 2.15
CA GLY A 98 26.08 13.39 3.56
C GLY A 98 24.95 12.89 4.44
N VAL A 99 25.24 12.72 5.73
CA VAL A 99 24.25 12.27 6.73
C VAL A 99 23.70 13.47 7.50
N TRP A 100 22.41 13.65 7.42
CA TRP A 100 21.63 14.69 8.08
C TRP A 100 20.84 14.06 9.23
N LEU A 101 21.29 14.25 10.47
CA LEU A 101 20.57 13.75 11.63
C LEU A 101 19.38 14.66 11.94
N SER A 102 18.22 14.07 12.24
CA SER A 102 17.03 14.80 12.67
C SER A 102 16.57 14.30 14.03
N ASP A 103 16.77 15.11 15.08
CA ASP A 103 16.25 14.82 16.43
C ASP A 103 14.81 15.35 16.53
N GLY A 104 13.92 14.66 15.88
CA GLY A 104 12.48 14.98 15.81
C GLY A 104 11.96 15.08 14.36
N PRO A 105 10.65 15.34 14.19
CA PRO A 105 9.99 15.34 12.90
C PRO A 105 10.34 16.57 12.05
N ILE A 106 10.25 16.41 10.73
CA ILE A 106 10.25 17.51 9.77
C ILE A 106 8.81 17.79 9.36
N HIS A 107 8.32 18.99 9.58
CA HIS A 107 6.99 19.43 9.18
C HIS A 107 7.06 20.24 7.89
N LEU A 108 6.45 19.73 6.84
CA LEU A 108 6.37 20.42 5.56
C LEU A 108 5.15 21.37 5.52
N ARG A 109 5.27 22.42 4.74
CA ARG A 109 4.26 23.46 4.52
C ARG A 109 3.79 23.46 3.07
N SER A 110 2.70 24.18 2.79
CA SER A 110 2.23 24.39 1.42
C SER A 110 3.31 25.03 0.55
N GLY A 111 3.42 24.55 -0.69
CA GLY A 111 4.41 25.05 -1.65
C GLY A 111 5.83 24.56 -1.43
N ILE A 112 6.06 23.56 -0.56
CA ILE A 112 7.42 23.12 -0.19
C ILE A 112 7.72 21.73 -0.76
N GLU A 113 8.89 21.64 -1.37
CA GLU A 113 9.55 20.39 -1.74
C GLU A 113 10.79 20.16 -0.86
N LEU A 114 10.84 19.02 -0.17
CA LEU A 114 12.06 18.53 0.47
C LEU A 114 12.79 17.62 -0.53
N HIS A 115 13.96 18.07 -0.99
CA HIS A 115 14.74 17.37 -2.01
C HIS A 115 16.04 16.82 -1.45
N LEU A 116 16.23 15.51 -1.55
CA LEU A 116 17.45 14.82 -1.13
C LEU A 116 18.30 14.50 -2.36
N GLN A 117 19.45 15.14 -2.49
CA GLN A 117 20.38 14.85 -3.58
C GLN A 117 20.97 13.44 -3.47
N GLU A 118 21.61 12.99 -4.53
CA GLU A 118 22.37 11.74 -4.53
C GLU A 118 23.39 11.73 -3.39
N GLY A 119 23.45 10.64 -2.62
CA GLY A 119 24.31 10.51 -1.45
C GLY A 119 23.81 11.21 -0.19
N ALA A 120 22.70 11.94 -0.23
CA ALA A 120 22.06 12.48 0.97
C ALA A 120 21.34 11.38 1.76
N THR A 121 21.51 11.35 3.07
CA THR A 121 20.74 10.48 3.98
C THR A 121 20.16 11.32 5.12
N LEU A 122 18.86 11.49 5.14
CA LEU A 122 18.14 12.08 6.27
C LEU A 122 17.82 10.97 7.26
N ARG A 123 18.45 10.99 8.43
CA ARG A 123 18.34 9.95 9.46
C ARG A 123 17.66 10.48 10.70
N PHE A 124 16.59 9.82 11.10
CA PHE A 124 15.79 10.19 12.26
C PHE A 124 16.32 9.57 13.55
N LEU A 125 16.28 10.34 14.65
CA LEU A 125 16.58 9.88 15.99
C LEU A 125 15.30 9.61 16.78
N GLY A 126 15.35 8.68 17.74
CA GLY A 126 14.18 8.18 18.47
C GLY A 126 13.87 8.89 19.78
N ASN A 127 14.26 10.13 19.94
CA ASN A 127 13.90 10.91 21.12
C ASN A 127 12.42 11.27 21.09
N ALA A 128 11.59 10.47 21.77
CA ALA A 128 10.13 10.58 21.72
C ALA A 128 9.62 11.99 22.06
N ASP A 129 10.24 12.68 23.03
CA ASP A 129 9.81 14.02 23.46
C ASP A 129 9.94 15.06 22.35
N LYS A 130 10.84 14.84 21.40
CA LYS A 130 11.01 15.71 20.22
C LYS A 130 9.91 15.54 19.17
N TYR A 131 9.12 14.47 19.27
CA TYR A 131 7.95 14.22 18.39
C TYR A 131 6.66 14.79 18.99
N LEU A 132 6.79 15.57 20.06
CA LEU A 132 5.70 16.38 20.66
C LEU A 132 5.86 17.86 20.26
N PRO A 133 4.79 18.66 20.31
CA PRO A 133 3.44 18.34 20.79
C PRO A 133 2.72 17.34 19.87
N ALA A 134 1.68 16.67 20.43
CA ALA A 134 0.84 15.76 19.67
C ALA A 134 0.25 16.45 18.43
N VAL A 135 0.23 15.72 17.30
CA VAL A 135 -0.40 16.18 16.06
C VAL A 135 -1.63 15.33 15.74
N LEU A 136 -2.55 15.89 14.97
CA LEU A 136 -3.68 15.15 14.46
C LEU A 136 -3.18 14.14 13.41
N THR A 137 -3.42 12.88 13.64
CA THR A 137 -3.05 11.78 12.77
C THR A 137 -4.18 10.77 12.67
N ARG A 138 -3.99 9.71 11.89
CA ARG A 138 -4.86 8.55 11.85
C ARG A 138 -4.02 7.31 12.10
N TRP A 139 -4.34 6.55 13.13
CA TRP A 139 -3.60 5.36 13.48
C TRP A 139 -4.45 4.12 13.29
N GLU A 140 -4.03 3.21 12.40
CA GLU A 140 -4.81 2.05 11.95
C GLU A 140 -6.30 2.37 11.72
N GLY A 141 -6.56 3.41 10.92
CA GLY A 141 -7.90 3.79 10.50
C GLY A 141 -8.73 4.54 11.55
N THR A 142 -8.17 4.95 12.68
CA THR A 142 -8.85 5.72 13.74
C THR A 142 -8.17 7.06 13.96
N ASP A 143 -8.92 8.16 13.87
CA ASP A 143 -8.41 9.53 14.07
C ASP A 143 -7.98 9.76 15.53
N VAL A 144 -6.82 10.39 15.72
CA VAL A 144 -6.17 10.52 17.03
C VAL A 144 -5.15 11.65 17.07
N TRP A 145 -4.92 12.25 18.21
CA TRP A 145 -3.77 13.10 18.49
C TRP A 145 -2.65 12.25 19.09
N SER A 146 -1.51 12.17 18.39
CA SER A 146 -0.41 11.32 18.82
C SER A 146 0.94 11.92 18.46
N TYR A 147 2.01 11.20 18.72
CA TYR A 147 3.36 11.57 18.28
C TYR A 147 3.39 11.87 16.79
N SER A 148 4.10 12.93 16.41
CA SER A 148 4.21 13.32 15.00
C SER A 148 4.84 12.21 14.16
N PRO A 149 4.33 11.96 12.96
CA PRO A 149 5.09 11.23 11.93
C PRO A 149 6.46 11.89 11.70
N MET A 150 7.44 11.11 11.22
CA MET A 150 8.80 11.62 11.02
C MET A 150 8.87 12.72 9.96
N ILE A 151 8.19 12.53 8.82
CA ILE A 151 7.89 13.61 7.87
C ILE A 151 6.38 13.79 7.85
N TYR A 152 5.93 15.01 8.10
CA TYR A 152 4.52 15.31 8.27
C TYR A 152 4.11 16.59 7.56
N ALA A 153 2.95 16.55 6.91
CA ALA A 153 2.25 17.76 6.46
C ALA A 153 0.76 17.64 6.82
N HIS A 154 0.17 18.74 7.24
CA HIS A 154 -1.24 18.81 7.60
C HIS A 154 -1.92 20.00 6.94
N ARG A 155 -3.01 19.74 6.23
CA ARG A 155 -3.79 20.75 5.50
C ARG A 155 -2.92 21.60 4.56
N ALA A 156 -1.91 20.95 3.97
CA ALA A 156 -1.01 21.60 3.03
C ALA A 156 -1.40 21.26 1.58
N HIS A 157 -1.01 22.12 0.66
CA HIS A 157 -1.14 21.87 -0.77
C HIS A 157 0.19 22.11 -1.46
N ASP A 158 0.41 21.46 -2.60
CA ASP A 158 1.64 21.57 -3.36
C ASP A 158 2.86 21.21 -2.49
N VAL A 159 2.90 19.97 -2.04
CA VAL A 159 3.94 19.49 -1.13
C VAL A 159 4.62 18.27 -1.72
N ALA A 160 5.95 18.20 -1.62
CA ALA A 160 6.72 17.13 -2.21
C ALA A 160 7.90 16.66 -1.34
N VAL A 161 8.25 15.37 -1.49
CA VAL A 161 9.49 14.75 -1.02
C VAL A 161 10.13 14.05 -2.21
N THR A 162 11.31 14.50 -2.65
CA THR A 162 11.88 14.04 -3.91
C THR A 162 13.39 13.79 -3.85
N GLY A 163 13.91 13.22 -4.95
CA GLY A 163 15.35 13.06 -5.18
C GLY A 163 15.84 11.62 -4.96
N PRO A 164 17.09 11.32 -5.34
CA PRO A 164 17.62 9.96 -5.26
C PRO A 164 18.24 9.62 -3.88
N GLY A 165 18.11 10.51 -2.89
CA GLY A 165 18.65 10.29 -1.55
C GLY A 165 17.84 9.28 -0.72
N THR A 166 18.29 9.06 0.52
CA THR A 166 17.70 8.10 1.46
C THR A 166 17.07 8.80 2.66
N ILE A 167 15.91 8.35 3.07
CA ILE A 167 15.26 8.69 4.34
C ILE A 167 15.33 7.45 5.22
N ASP A 168 16.01 7.55 6.36
CA ASP A 168 16.31 6.47 7.28
C ASP A 168 15.58 6.67 8.60
N GLY A 169 14.53 5.88 8.84
CA GLY A 169 13.67 6.02 10.02
C GLY A 169 14.28 5.48 11.30
N GLN A 170 15.34 4.64 11.21
CA GLN A 170 15.95 3.99 12.37
C GLN A 170 14.89 3.30 13.26
N GLY A 171 13.87 2.71 12.60
CA GLY A 171 12.68 2.17 13.27
C GLY A 171 13.01 1.06 14.24
N GLU A 172 13.91 0.14 13.86
CA GLU A 172 14.33 -0.99 14.68
C GLU A 172 14.91 -0.54 16.02
N ALA A 173 15.81 0.44 15.98
CA ALA A 173 16.48 0.94 17.18
C ALA A 173 15.56 1.81 18.06
N ASN A 174 14.62 2.52 17.45
CA ASN A 174 13.91 3.61 18.12
C ASN A 174 12.47 3.24 18.53
N PHE A 175 11.56 3.16 17.57
CA PHE A 175 10.12 3.09 17.86
C PHE A 175 9.53 1.67 17.74
N LEU A 176 10.17 0.75 17.02
CA LEU A 176 9.69 -0.62 16.90
C LEU A 176 9.59 -1.33 18.28
N PRO A 177 10.48 -1.10 19.26
CA PRO A 177 10.35 -1.66 20.60
C PRO A 177 9.04 -1.30 21.32
N TRP A 178 8.37 -0.19 20.95
CA TRP A 178 7.07 0.18 21.53
C TRP A 178 5.97 -0.84 21.23
N ARG A 179 6.14 -1.62 20.16
CA ARG A 179 5.17 -2.61 19.73
C ARG A 179 4.82 -3.64 20.82
N LYS A 180 5.77 -4.01 21.70
CA LYS A 180 5.52 -4.99 22.74
C LYS A 180 4.41 -4.56 23.72
N ASP A 181 4.26 -3.26 23.96
CA ASP A 181 3.29 -2.68 24.91
C ASP A 181 2.08 -2.05 24.19
N GLN A 182 2.10 -1.99 22.87
CA GLN A 182 1.13 -1.25 22.05
C GLN A 182 -0.25 -1.90 21.97
N GLY A 183 -0.36 -3.23 22.12
CA GLY A 183 -1.62 -3.95 21.94
C GLY A 183 -2.80 -3.44 22.78
N PRO A 184 -2.64 -3.22 24.10
CA PRO A 184 -3.69 -2.61 24.92
C PRO A 184 -4.07 -1.19 24.47
N ILE A 185 -3.08 -0.38 24.08
CA ILE A 185 -3.27 1.00 23.62
C ILE A 185 -4.04 1.06 22.30
N GLN A 186 -3.71 0.19 21.37
CA GLN A 186 -4.44 0.01 20.12
C GLN A 186 -5.91 -0.37 20.37
N ARG A 187 -6.17 -1.30 21.31
CA ARG A 187 -7.54 -1.64 21.68
C ARG A 187 -8.29 -0.46 22.28
N LEU A 188 -7.65 0.30 23.15
CA LEU A 188 -8.23 1.51 23.75
C LEU A 188 -8.60 2.56 22.68
N LEU A 189 -7.72 2.78 21.69
CA LEU A 189 -8.03 3.70 20.58
C LEU A 189 -9.24 3.24 19.78
N ARG A 190 -9.35 1.92 19.49
CA ARG A 190 -10.55 1.36 18.85
C ARG A 190 -11.80 1.52 19.71
N ASP A 191 -11.70 1.38 21.03
CA ASP A 191 -12.82 1.61 21.94
C ASP A 191 -13.27 3.07 21.87
N PHE A 192 -12.35 4.03 21.86
CA PHE A 192 -12.67 5.44 21.68
C PHE A 192 -13.38 5.71 20.34
N GLY A 193 -12.95 5.06 19.25
CA GLY A 193 -13.63 5.12 17.95
C GLY A 193 -15.04 4.55 18.01
N ARG A 194 -15.22 3.37 18.63
CA ARG A 194 -16.51 2.69 18.80
C ARG A 194 -17.47 3.55 19.64
N ASP A 195 -16.99 4.09 20.74
CA ASP A 195 -17.81 4.78 21.74
C ASP A 195 -18.06 6.26 21.35
N GLY A 196 -17.56 6.69 20.20
CA GLY A 196 -17.78 8.03 19.67
C GLY A 196 -17.09 9.14 20.49
N VAL A 197 -16.02 8.80 21.22
CA VAL A 197 -15.22 9.82 21.94
C VAL A 197 -14.77 10.89 20.95
N PRO A 198 -14.97 12.18 21.21
CA PRO A 198 -14.52 13.24 20.31
C PRO A 198 -13.04 13.14 19.97
N VAL A 199 -12.67 13.37 18.71
CA VAL A 199 -11.28 13.25 18.26
C VAL A 199 -10.33 14.16 19.06
N ALA A 200 -10.79 15.34 19.45
CA ALA A 200 -10.00 16.27 20.28
C ALA A 200 -9.61 15.69 21.67
N GLU A 201 -10.35 14.71 22.16
CA GLU A 201 -10.09 14.05 23.46
C GLU A 201 -9.24 12.78 23.29
N ARG A 202 -9.01 12.31 22.07
CA ARG A 202 -8.20 11.13 21.79
C ARG A 202 -6.72 11.48 21.76
N VAL A 203 -6.12 11.75 22.90
CA VAL A 203 -4.69 12.08 23.01
C VAL A 203 -3.91 10.85 23.45
N PHE A 204 -3.03 10.37 22.59
CA PHE A 204 -2.27 9.14 22.74
C PHE A 204 -0.77 9.41 22.74
N THR A 205 -0.26 9.84 23.90
CA THR A 205 1.13 10.16 24.18
C THR A 205 1.50 9.64 25.58
N GLY A 206 2.77 9.71 25.98
CA GLY A 206 3.24 9.21 27.27
C GLY A 206 3.02 7.70 27.40
N GLU A 207 2.25 7.28 28.39
CA GLU A 207 1.93 5.87 28.63
C GLU A 207 1.01 5.27 27.54
N ARG A 208 0.26 6.12 26.82
CA ARG A 208 -0.61 5.71 25.71
C ARG A 208 0.10 5.87 24.36
N ARG A 209 1.38 5.50 24.29
CA ARG A 209 2.20 5.71 23.09
C ARG A 209 1.88 4.73 21.98
N LEU A 210 1.73 5.29 20.78
CA LEU A 210 1.63 4.56 19.51
C LEU A 210 2.85 4.88 18.67
N ARG A 211 3.35 3.90 17.91
CA ARG A 211 4.47 4.13 16.99
C ARG A 211 4.09 5.20 15.97
N PRO A 212 4.97 6.20 15.71
CA PRO A 212 4.70 7.20 14.68
C PRO A 212 4.78 6.57 13.28
N HIS A 213 4.03 7.14 12.32
CA HIS A 213 4.21 6.84 10.91
C HIS A 213 5.53 7.42 10.40
N PHE A 214 6.00 6.90 9.27
CA PHE A 214 7.25 7.40 8.71
C PHE A 214 7.02 8.70 7.92
N VAL A 215 6.30 8.63 6.80
CA VAL A 215 5.92 9.81 6.00
C VAL A 215 4.39 9.87 5.95
N GLN A 216 3.81 10.91 6.52
CA GLN A 216 2.35 11.07 6.50
C GLN A 216 1.95 12.45 6.01
N PHE A 217 1.05 12.46 5.03
CA PHE A 217 0.34 13.64 4.57
C PHE A 217 -1.11 13.54 5.01
N HIS A 218 -1.58 14.49 5.81
CA HIS A 218 -2.91 14.47 6.39
C HIS A 218 -3.74 15.66 5.89
N GLN A 219 -4.84 15.39 5.17
CA GLN A 219 -5.70 16.40 4.55
C GLN A 219 -4.94 17.31 3.57
N CYS A 220 -4.05 16.73 2.76
CA CYS A 220 -3.24 17.47 1.80
C CYS A 220 -3.74 17.32 0.36
N GLU A 221 -3.43 18.31 -0.48
CA GLU A 221 -3.73 18.29 -1.91
C GLU A 221 -2.47 18.45 -2.77
N ARG A 222 -2.41 17.75 -3.91
CA ARG A 222 -1.26 17.77 -4.84
C ARG A 222 0.03 17.43 -4.12
N VAL A 223 0.13 16.14 -3.77
CA VAL A 223 1.26 15.55 -3.05
C VAL A 223 2.12 14.75 -4.02
N LEU A 224 3.44 14.88 -3.92
CA LEU A 224 4.40 14.09 -4.69
C LEU A 224 5.44 13.46 -3.77
N ILE A 225 5.64 12.16 -3.89
CA ILE A 225 6.79 11.45 -3.33
C ILE A 225 7.49 10.74 -4.49
N GLU A 226 8.73 11.13 -4.81
CA GLU A 226 9.40 10.67 -6.01
C GLU A 226 10.90 10.37 -5.82
N GLY A 227 11.32 9.18 -6.24
CA GLY A 227 12.71 8.80 -6.40
C GLY A 227 13.46 8.44 -5.12
N VAL A 228 12.94 8.79 -3.95
CA VAL A 228 13.60 8.54 -2.65
C VAL A 228 13.62 7.06 -2.27
N THR A 229 14.67 6.67 -1.55
CA THR A 229 14.71 5.41 -0.82
C THR A 229 14.24 5.65 0.62
N LEU A 230 13.18 4.94 1.02
CA LEU A 230 12.68 4.91 2.41
C LEU A 230 13.19 3.64 3.08
N ARG A 231 13.82 3.77 4.24
CA ARG A 231 14.46 2.63 4.92
C ARG A 231 14.16 2.61 6.40
N ASP A 232 14.07 1.38 6.95
CA ASP A 232 13.96 1.10 8.39
C ASP A 232 12.85 1.91 9.07
N SER A 233 11.62 1.67 8.63
CA SER A 233 10.43 2.37 9.10
C SER A 233 9.97 1.86 10.47
N PRO A 234 9.50 2.73 11.38
CA PRO A 234 8.89 2.29 12.64
C PRO A 234 7.48 1.72 12.46
N PHE A 235 6.76 2.12 11.40
CA PHE A 235 5.37 1.77 11.08
C PHE A 235 5.12 1.99 9.58
N TRP A 236 3.89 2.11 9.10
CA TRP A 236 3.55 2.36 7.69
C TRP A 236 4.42 3.45 7.07
N MET A 237 4.96 3.19 5.88
CA MET A 237 6.03 4.02 5.32
C MET A 237 5.48 5.29 4.67
N VAL A 238 4.53 5.19 3.75
CA VAL A 238 3.90 6.35 3.10
C VAL A 238 2.41 6.29 3.34
N HIS A 239 1.88 7.21 4.12
CA HIS A 239 0.49 7.20 4.57
C HIS A 239 -0.24 8.52 4.22
N PRO A 240 -0.76 8.67 3.00
CA PRO A 240 -1.64 9.79 2.67
C PRO A 240 -3.03 9.54 3.25
N VAL A 241 -3.48 10.44 4.13
CA VAL A 241 -4.78 10.36 4.83
C VAL A 241 -5.65 11.53 4.42
N TYR A 242 -6.85 11.27 3.93
CA TYR A 242 -7.78 12.31 3.45
C TYR A 242 -7.17 13.20 2.37
N CYS A 243 -6.23 12.65 1.60
CA CYS A 243 -5.51 13.40 0.57
C CYS A 243 -6.19 13.34 -0.79
N GLN A 244 -5.88 14.31 -1.64
CA GLN A 244 -6.35 14.36 -3.01
C GLN A 244 -5.21 14.73 -3.95
N ASP A 245 -5.17 14.10 -5.15
CA ASP A 245 -4.10 14.30 -6.12
C ASP A 245 -2.73 13.91 -5.55
N VAL A 246 -2.57 12.63 -5.28
CA VAL A 246 -1.33 12.06 -4.71
C VAL A 246 -0.59 11.27 -5.77
N THR A 247 0.68 11.56 -5.96
CA THR A 247 1.59 10.77 -6.79
C THR A 247 2.71 10.19 -5.94
N VAL A 248 2.86 8.86 -5.98
CA VAL A 248 4.01 8.15 -5.42
C VAL A 248 4.70 7.43 -6.57
N ARG A 249 5.92 7.84 -6.90
CA ARG A 249 6.59 7.37 -8.11
C ARG A 249 8.05 7.04 -7.90
N GLY A 250 8.48 5.88 -8.42
CA GLY A 250 9.90 5.52 -8.47
C GLY A 250 10.58 5.42 -7.11
N ILE A 251 9.82 5.27 -6.02
CA ILE A 251 10.39 5.11 -4.69
C ILE A 251 10.82 3.66 -4.44
N ARG A 252 11.76 3.51 -3.52
CA ARG A 252 12.17 2.22 -3.01
C ARG A 252 11.91 2.14 -1.51
N CYS A 253 11.08 1.21 -1.08
CA CYS A 253 10.75 0.94 0.32
C CYS A 253 11.56 -0.28 0.80
N ILE A 254 12.37 -0.12 1.84
CA ILE A 254 13.23 -1.18 2.40
C ILE A 254 13.03 -1.21 3.91
N SER A 255 12.19 -2.11 4.41
CA SER A 255 11.98 -2.31 5.84
C SER A 255 11.29 -3.65 6.07
N LEU A 256 12.00 -4.62 6.62
CA LEU A 256 11.49 -5.98 6.82
C LEU A 256 10.77 -6.16 8.16
N HIS A 257 10.42 -5.07 8.83
CA HIS A 257 9.69 -5.11 10.11
C HIS A 257 8.20 -5.30 9.88
N ILE A 258 7.52 -5.82 10.88
CA ILE A 258 6.06 -5.92 10.87
C ILE A 258 5.40 -4.52 10.83
N ASN A 259 4.33 -4.40 10.07
CA ASN A 259 3.61 -3.17 9.80
C ASN A 259 4.49 -2.12 9.08
N SER A 260 5.46 -2.54 8.28
CA SER A 260 6.18 -1.66 7.38
C SER A 260 5.59 -1.70 5.97
N ASP A 261 4.28 -1.53 5.88
CA ASP A 261 3.56 -1.39 4.62
C ASP A 261 4.18 -0.25 3.79
N GLY A 262 4.32 -0.44 2.48
CA GLY A 262 5.00 0.53 1.62
C GLY A 262 4.20 1.81 1.41
N VAL A 263 2.98 1.70 0.85
CA VAL A 263 2.11 2.85 0.60
C VAL A 263 0.67 2.53 1.00
N ASP A 264 0.11 3.33 1.90
CA ASP A 264 -1.22 3.15 2.50
C ASP A 264 -2.14 4.33 2.21
N PRO A 265 -2.74 4.44 1.02
CA PRO A 265 -3.75 5.46 0.77
C PRO A 265 -4.96 5.21 1.67
N ASP A 266 -5.30 6.15 2.55
CA ASP A 266 -6.40 6.03 3.51
C ASP A 266 -7.42 7.15 3.32
N SER A 267 -8.65 6.82 2.95
CA SER A 267 -9.71 7.78 2.65
C SER A 267 -9.26 8.88 1.66
N SER A 268 -8.46 8.49 0.66
CA SER A 268 -7.83 9.39 -0.29
C SER A 268 -8.33 9.15 -1.71
N ARG A 269 -8.28 10.18 -2.56
CA ARG A 269 -8.80 10.10 -3.94
C ARG A 269 -7.85 10.67 -4.98
N ARG A 270 -7.93 10.17 -6.22
CA ARG A 270 -7.01 10.46 -7.31
C ARG A 270 -5.57 10.23 -6.88
N VAL A 271 -5.25 8.96 -6.68
CA VAL A 271 -3.94 8.50 -6.24
C VAL A 271 -3.28 7.70 -7.36
N LEU A 272 -2.05 8.05 -7.70
CA LEU A 272 -1.20 7.32 -8.64
C LEU A 272 0.03 6.79 -7.92
N ILE A 273 0.18 5.46 -7.90
CA ILE A 273 1.37 4.77 -7.38
C ILE A 273 1.99 4.02 -8.54
N GLU A 274 3.21 4.40 -8.94
CA GLU A 274 3.83 3.78 -10.12
C GLU A 274 5.34 3.63 -10.03
N ASN A 275 5.86 2.59 -10.68
CA ASN A 275 7.30 2.32 -10.81
C ASN A 275 8.02 2.19 -9.46
N CYS A 276 7.34 1.67 -8.44
CA CYS A 276 7.85 1.52 -7.08
C CYS A 276 8.40 0.11 -6.82
N THR A 277 9.36 0.01 -5.90
CA THR A 277 9.91 -1.27 -5.46
C THR A 277 9.73 -1.41 -3.95
N PHE A 278 9.16 -2.55 -3.53
CA PHE A 278 8.81 -2.83 -2.15
C PHE A 278 9.57 -4.06 -1.64
N GLU A 279 10.52 -3.86 -0.73
CA GLU A 279 11.22 -4.87 0.06
C GLU A 279 10.80 -4.67 1.52
N VAL A 280 9.55 -5.04 1.83
CA VAL A 280 8.88 -4.68 3.08
C VAL A 280 8.45 -5.91 3.87
N GLY A 281 8.25 -5.75 5.17
CA GLY A 281 7.82 -6.80 6.09
C GLY A 281 6.31 -6.91 6.24
N ASP A 282 5.54 -6.16 5.42
CA ASP A 282 4.09 -6.21 5.34
C ASP A 282 3.66 -5.92 3.88
N ASP A 283 2.49 -5.36 3.62
CA ASP A 283 1.97 -5.14 2.28
C ASP A 283 2.78 -4.09 1.47
N GLY A 284 2.98 -4.30 0.18
CA GLY A 284 3.58 -3.30 -0.71
C GLY A 284 2.70 -2.07 -0.85
N VAL A 285 1.43 -2.28 -1.17
CA VAL A 285 0.38 -1.25 -1.17
C VAL A 285 -0.82 -1.77 -0.39
N ALA A 286 -1.29 -1.00 0.61
CA ALA A 286 -2.50 -1.35 1.36
C ALA A 286 -3.52 -0.21 1.33
N ILE A 287 -4.58 -0.37 0.53
CA ILE A 287 -5.61 0.66 0.35
C ILE A 287 -6.61 0.58 1.50
N LYS A 288 -6.79 1.69 2.21
CA LYS A 288 -7.57 1.78 3.44
C LYS A 288 -8.59 2.92 3.39
N SER A 289 -9.60 2.88 4.26
CA SER A 289 -10.60 3.95 4.40
C SER A 289 -11.24 3.96 5.78
N GLY A 290 -10.41 3.88 6.81
CA GLY A 290 -10.87 3.93 8.21
C GLY A 290 -11.38 2.62 8.77
N ARG A 291 -11.53 2.57 10.07
CA ARG A 291 -11.79 1.35 10.85
C ARG A 291 -13.09 1.44 11.64
N ASP A 292 -13.95 0.42 11.50
CA ASP A 292 -15.15 0.22 12.31
C ASP A 292 -16.03 1.50 12.37
N GLN A 293 -16.60 1.79 13.53
CA GLN A 293 -17.47 2.95 13.75
C GLN A 293 -16.81 4.29 13.45
N ASP A 294 -15.49 4.42 13.66
CA ASP A 294 -14.77 5.64 13.28
C ASP A 294 -14.70 5.83 11.77
N GLY A 295 -14.45 4.74 11.03
CA GLY A 295 -14.53 4.74 9.57
C GLY A 295 -15.93 5.07 9.05
N TRP A 296 -16.99 4.55 9.69
CA TRP A 296 -18.39 4.88 9.34
C TRP A 296 -18.72 6.34 9.64
N ARG A 297 -18.29 6.86 10.80
CA ARG A 297 -18.47 8.25 11.20
C ARG A 297 -17.85 9.21 10.17
N VAL A 298 -16.66 8.91 9.69
CA VAL A 298 -15.96 9.70 8.67
C VAL A 298 -16.62 9.53 7.31
N GLY A 299 -16.91 8.31 6.89
CA GLY A 299 -17.64 7.99 5.67
C GLY A 299 -16.93 8.42 4.37
N ILE A 300 -15.61 8.64 4.38
CA ILE A 300 -14.84 9.05 3.22
C ILE A 300 -14.17 7.81 2.59
N PRO A 301 -14.53 7.42 1.38
CA PRO A 301 -13.91 6.29 0.71
C PRO A 301 -12.50 6.60 0.19
N SER A 302 -11.73 5.53 -0.08
CA SER A 302 -10.60 5.58 -1.00
C SER A 302 -11.08 5.24 -2.40
N GLU A 303 -10.81 6.13 -3.37
CA GLU A 303 -11.33 5.97 -4.73
C GLU A 303 -10.46 6.61 -5.81
N GLN A 304 -10.63 6.16 -7.07
CA GLN A 304 -9.86 6.65 -8.21
C GLN A 304 -8.36 6.43 -7.97
N ILE A 305 -7.98 5.19 -7.72
CA ILE A 305 -6.60 4.81 -7.41
C ILE A 305 -6.05 3.98 -8.55
N VAL A 306 -4.87 4.34 -9.04
CA VAL A 306 -4.10 3.56 -10.01
C VAL A 306 -2.79 3.12 -9.38
N VAL A 307 -2.52 1.82 -9.41
CA VAL A 307 -1.26 1.23 -8.93
C VAL A 307 -0.64 0.42 -10.07
N ARG A 308 0.55 0.80 -10.54
CA ARG A 308 1.11 0.14 -11.73
C ARG A 308 2.61 0.05 -11.78
N ASN A 309 3.11 -0.94 -12.53
CA ASN A 309 4.54 -1.13 -12.84
C ASN A 309 5.39 -1.26 -11.58
N CYS A 310 4.93 -2.00 -10.59
CA CYS A 310 5.60 -2.15 -9.31
C CYS A 310 6.24 -3.53 -9.13
N ILE A 311 7.21 -3.60 -8.22
CA ILE A 311 7.93 -4.83 -7.89
C ILE A 311 7.77 -5.08 -6.39
N TYR A 312 7.41 -6.30 -6.01
CA TYR A 312 7.36 -6.75 -4.63
C TYR A 312 8.36 -7.87 -4.36
N GLY A 313 9.20 -7.66 -3.33
CA GLY A 313 10.17 -8.62 -2.82
C GLY A 313 10.13 -8.72 -1.30
N GLY A 314 8.96 -8.51 -0.69
CA GLY A 314 8.76 -8.57 0.76
C GLY A 314 8.80 -10.00 1.32
N THR A 315 8.62 -10.13 2.64
CA THR A 315 8.78 -11.40 3.36
C THR A 315 7.49 -11.95 3.96
N ILE A 316 6.63 -11.12 4.53
CA ILE A 316 5.45 -11.55 5.31
C ILE A 316 4.14 -11.12 4.65
N GLY A 317 4.05 -9.90 4.16
CA GLY A 317 2.85 -9.36 3.54
C GLY A 317 2.65 -9.75 2.09
N GLY A 318 1.95 -8.94 1.37
CA GLY A 318 1.63 -9.15 -0.04
C GLY A 318 1.85 -7.93 -0.92
N ALA A 319 1.70 -8.13 -2.23
CA ALA A 319 1.94 -7.05 -3.16
C ALA A 319 0.88 -5.95 -3.02
N VAL A 320 -0.41 -6.33 -3.07
CA VAL A 320 -1.51 -5.39 -2.90
C VAL A 320 -2.56 -5.96 -1.97
N ALA A 321 -2.89 -5.22 -0.93
CA ALA A 321 -4.02 -5.48 -0.05
C ALA A 321 -5.06 -4.35 -0.14
N ILE A 322 -6.32 -4.69 0.02
CA ILE A 322 -7.41 -3.74 0.21
C ILE A 322 -8.05 -4.05 1.56
N GLY A 323 -7.91 -3.12 2.48
CA GLY A 323 -8.26 -3.32 3.90
C GLY A 323 -7.00 -3.58 4.79
N SER A 324 -7.18 -4.13 6.01
CA SER A 324 -8.48 -4.43 6.68
C SER A 324 -9.26 -3.20 7.14
N GLU A 325 -8.70 -2.03 7.21
CA GLU A 325 -9.34 -0.76 7.55
C GLU A 325 -10.06 -0.21 6.30
N MET A 326 -11.27 -0.71 5.98
CA MET A 326 -11.99 -0.36 4.77
C MET A 326 -13.44 0.11 5.02
N SER A 327 -13.72 0.54 6.24
CA SER A 327 -15.07 0.81 6.72
C SER A 327 -15.74 2.02 6.05
N GLY A 328 -14.96 2.98 5.52
CA GLY A 328 -15.46 4.10 4.72
C GLY A 328 -15.70 3.75 3.24
N GLY A 329 -15.32 2.54 2.82
CA GLY A 329 -15.46 2.06 1.45
C GLY A 329 -14.20 2.25 0.60
N VAL A 330 -14.01 1.32 -0.35
CA VAL A 330 -12.95 1.41 -1.38
C VAL A 330 -13.57 1.10 -2.73
N ARG A 331 -13.31 1.93 -3.75
CA ARG A 331 -13.86 1.73 -5.09
C ARG A 331 -13.05 2.39 -6.20
N ASP A 332 -13.29 1.97 -7.44
CA ASP A 332 -12.64 2.52 -8.65
C ASP A 332 -11.10 2.44 -8.54
N VAL A 333 -10.62 1.18 -8.33
CA VAL A 333 -9.20 0.86 -8.13
C VAL A 333 -8.69 0.04 -9.30
N TRP A 334 -7.56 0.45 -9.87
CA TRP A 334 -6.95 -0.13 -11.06
C TRP A 334 -5.50 -0.51 -10.76
N ILE A 335 -5.19 -1.80 -10.89
CA ILE A 335 -3.90 -2.38 -10.51
C ILE A 335 -3.32 -3.14 -11.70
N GLU A 336 -2.11 -2.78 -12.13
CA GLU A 336 -1.54 -3.45 -13.30
C GLU A 336 -0.02 -3.57 -13.28
N ASN A 337 0.47 -4.59 -14.00
CA ASN A 337 1.89 -4.80 -14.29
C ASN A 337 2.74 -4.96 -13.02
N TRP A 338 2.48 -6.01 -12.26
CA TRP A 338 3.25 -6.35 -11.07
C TRP A 338 4.20 -7.51 -11.31
N ARG A 339 5.38 -7.42 -10.70
CA ARG A 339 6.32 -8.53 -10.56
C ARG A 339 6.52 -8.85 -9.10
N ILE A 340 6.28 -10.12 -8.75
CA ILE A 340 6.31 -10.60 -7.39
C ILE A 340 7.22 -11.82 -7.35
N ALA A 341 8.38 -11.73 -6.69
CA ALA A 341 9.26 -12.88 -6.57
C ALA A 341 8.67 -13.90 -5.60
N LYS A 342 8.29 -13.43 -4.40
CA LYS A 342 7.66 -14.21 -3.35
C LYS A 342 6.77 -13.32 -2.49
N SER A 343 5.61 -13.86 -2.02
CA SER A 343 4.68 -13.15 -1.14
C SER A 343 3.80 -14.13 -0.36
N ASN A 344 3.13 -13.66 0.69
CA ASN A 344 2.02 -14.41 1.26
C ASN A 344 0.77 -14.31 0.39
N HIS A 345 0.53 -13.15 -0.23
CA HIS A 345 -0.58 -12.96 -1.18
C HIS A 345 -0.19 -11.97 -2.26
N ALA A 346 -0.75 -12.17 -3.46
CA ALA A 346 -0.53 -11.23 -4.54
C ALA A 346 -1.62 -10.14 -4.55
N LEU A 347 -2.89 -10.53 -4.40
CA LEU A 347 -4.02 -9.61 -4.29
C LEU A 347 -4.94 -10.05 -3.13
N TYR A 348 -5.11 -9.19 -2.14
CA TYR A 348 -5.80 -9.51 -0.90
C TYR A 348 -6.94 -8.53 -0.57
N PHE A 349 -8.15 -9.03 -0.52
CA PHE A 349 -9.35 -8.33 -0.03
C PHE A 349 -9.61 -8.79 1.40
N LYS A 350 -9.29 -7.96 2.39
CA LYS A 350 -9.30 -8.36 3.81
C LYS A 350 -10.19 -7.48 4.68
N ALA A 351 -11.09 -8.12 5.42
CA ALA A 351 -11.94 -7.48 6.42
C ALA A 351 -12.38 -8.48 7.48
N ASN A 352 -13.16 -8.02 8.44
CA ASN A 352 -13.91 -8.86 9.36
C ASN A 352 -15.28 -8.23 9.67
N LEU A 353 -16.10 -8.90 10.47
CA LEU A 353 -17.48 -8.47 10.73
C LEU A 353 -17.60 -7.22 11.63
N ASP A 354 -16.49 -6.61 12.06
CA ASP A 354 -16.51 -5.30 12.73
C ASP A 354 -16.51 -4.15 11.69
N ARG A 355 -16.07 -4.42 10.44
CA ARG A 355 -15.71 -3.39 9.45
C ARG A 355 -16.91 -2.80 8.74
N GLY A 356 -17.90 -3.61 8.34
CA GLY A 356 -18.90 -3.16 7.38
C GLY A 356 -18.22 -2.61 6.11
N GLY A 357 -18.78 -1.56 5.54
CA GLY A 357 -18.23 -0.91 4.36
C GLY A 357 -18.28 -1.77 3.10
N MET A 358 -17.60 -1.30 2.04
CA MET A 358 -17.57 -2.02 0.77
C MET A 358 -16.20 -1.95 0.10
N ILE A 359 -15.87 -2.97 -0.70
CA ILE A 359 -14.79 -2.96 -1.70
C ILE A 359 -15.43 -3.32 -3.04
N ARG A 360 -15.48 -2.36 -3.97
CA ARG A 360 -16.12 -2.56 -5.27
C ARG A 360 -15.33 -1.92 -6.41
N ASP A 361 -15.57 -2.38 -7.64
CA ASP A 361 -14.93 -1.85 -8.84
C ASP A 361 -13.41 -1.87 -8.73
N VAL A 362 -12.86 -3.05 -8.43
CA VAL A 362 -11.42 -3.30 -8.37
C VAL A 362 -11.02 -4.16 -9.54
N HIS A 363 -10.08 -3.66 -10.33
CA HIS A 363 -9.61 -4.32 -11.54
C HIS A 363 -8.09 -4.52 -11.47
N ALA A 364 -7.63 -5.77 -11.58
CA ALA A 364 -6.23 -6.13 -11.54
C ALA A 364 -5.83 -6.91 -12.80
N ARG A 365 -4.67 -6.58 -13.39
CA ARG A 365 -4.15 -7.32 -14.55
C ARG A 365 -2.63 -7.39 -14.62
N ASN A 366 -2.15 -8.40 -15.38
CA ASN A 366 -0.75 -8.55 -15.75
C ASN A 366 0.17 -8.72 -14.53
N PHE A 367 -0.07 -9.75 -13.73
CA PHE A 367 0.78 -10.12 -12.62
C PHE A 367 1.69 -11.29 -13.01
N GLU A 368 2.99 -11.13 -12.78
CA GLU A 368 4.01 -12.17 -12.86
C GLU A 368 4.45 -12.55 -11.45
N ILE A 369 4.13 -13.76 -11.01
CA ILE A 369 4.29 -14.21 -9.62
C ILE A 369 5.13 -15.49 -9.60
N GLY A 370 6.25 -15.45 -8.87
CA GLY A 370 7.06 -16.64 -8.63
C GLY A 370 6.39 -17.58 -7.63
N GLU A 371 6.36 -17.21 -6.36
CA GLU A 371 5.76 -18.02 -5.28
C GLU A 371 4.84 -17.15 -4.41
N THR A 372 3.67 -17.69 -4.06
CA THR A 372 2.74 -17.01 -3.15
C THR A 372 1.91 -18.01 -2.35
N ALA A 373 1.53 -17.69 -1.12
CA ALA A 373 0.58 -18.54 -0.42
C ALA A 373 -0.81 -18.42 -1.07
N ALA A 374 -1.26 -17.20 -1.46
CA ALA A 374 -2.50 -17.05 -2.20
C ALA A 374 -2.34 -16.07 -3.38
N ALA A 375 -2.75 -16.48 -4.59
CA ALA A 375 -2.72 -15.58 -5.73
C ALA A 375 -3.82 -14.51 -5.62
N VAL A 376 -5.04 -14.91 -5.29
CA VAL A 376 -6.16 -14.00 -5.03
C VAL A 376 -6.94 -14.51 -3.83
N ILE A 377 -7.16 -13.66 -2.84
CA ILE A 377 -7.89 -14.03 -1.63
C ILE A 377 -8.88 -12.95 -1.21
N PHE A 378 -10.09 -13.39 -0.84
CA PHE A 378 -11.14 -12.60 -0.18
C PHE A 378 -11.43 -13.23 1.17
N THR A 379 -11.39 -12.44 2.25
CA THR A 379 -11.80 -12.94 3.57
C THR A 379 -12.52 -11.90 4.40
N ASN A 380 -13.55 -12.32 5.11
CA ASN A 380 -14.23 -11.58 6.17
C ASN A 380 -13.91 -12.14 7.57
N ASP A 381 -12.87 -12.98 7.69
CA ASP A 381 -12.37 -13.54 8.95
C ASP A 381 -10.92 -13.07 9.24
N TYR A 382 -10.64 -11.81 8.89
CA TYR A 382 -9.35 -11.22 9.23
C TYR A 382 -9.21 -11.04 10.74
N HIS A 383 -7.99 -11.16 11.25
CA HIS A 383 -7.71 -11.08 12.68
C HIS A 383 -8.21 -9.76 13.32
N SER A 384 -8.17 -9.68 14.65
CA SER A 384 -8.64 -8.52 15.44
C SER A 384 -10.17 -8.34 15.44
N TYR A 385 -10.95 -9.38 15.11
CA TYR A 385 -12.40 -9.40 15.27
C TYR A 385 -12.81 -9.24 16.74
N ARG A 386 -13.84 -8.43 17.01
CA ARG A 386 -14.30 -8.06 18.35
C ARG A 386 -15.78 -8.34 18.61
N GLY A 387 -16.41 -9.13 17.77
CA GLY A 387 -17.80 -9.56 17.95
C GLY A 387 -18.85 -8.68 17.25
N GLY A 388 -18.44 -7.85 16.29
CA GLY A 388 -19.37 -7.08 15.45
C GLY A 388 -20.22 -7.98 14.55
N ASN A 389 -21.23 -7.40 13.94
CA ASN A 389 -22.12 -8.06 12.97
C ASN A 389 -22.41 -7.12 11.79
N ALA A 390 -21.35 -6.56 11.22
CA ALA A 390 -21.40 -5.72 10.04
C ALA A 390 -20.53 -6.36 8.94
N PRO A 391 -21.05 -7.34 8.19
CA PRO A 391 -20.30 -7.99 7.15
C PRO A 391 -19.91 -7.00 6.05
N PRO A 392 -18.67 -7.06 5.53
CA PRO A 392 -18.24 -6.23 4.43
C PRO A 392 -18.88 -6.68 3.12
N ASP A 393 -19.06 -5.75 2.20
CA ASP A 393 -19.54 -6.01 0.87
C ASP A 393 -18.38 -6.03 -0.13
N PHE A 394 -18.08 -7.21 -0.69
CA PHE A 394 -17.04 -7.40 -1.70
C PHE A 394 -17.67 -7.74 -3.05
N GLY A 395 -17.48 -6.90 -4.05
CA GLY A 395 -18.07 -7.16 -5.36
C GLY A 395 -17.51 -6.35 -6.52
N ARG A 396 -17.86 -6.78 -7.75
CA ARG A 396 -17.41 -6.19 -9.01
C ARG A 396 -15.89 -6.12 -9.11
N VAL A 397 -15.26 -7.30 -9.00
CA VAL A 397 -13.81 -7.48 -9.06
C VAL A 397 -13.42 -8.23 -10.34
N THR A 398 -12.43 -7.72 -11.05
CA THR A 398 -11.83 -8.41 -12.20
C THR A 398 -10.36 -8.69 -11.96
N VAL A 399 -9.96 -9.94 -12.19
CA VAL A 399 -8.57 -10.40 -12.18
C VAL A 399 -8.24 -10.97 -13.54
N GLU A 400 -7.20 -10.45 -14.19
CA GLU A 400 -6.92 -10.77 -15.58
C GLU A 400 -5.40 -10.95 -15.85
N ASN A 401 -5.03 -11.98 -16.63
CA ASN A 401 -3.64 -12.23 -17.01
C ASN A 401 -2.70 -12.42 -15.82
N PHE A 402 -3.05 -13.26 -14.86
CA PHE A 402 -2.14 -13.65 -13.78
C PHE A 402 -1.36 -14.90 -14.21
N ARG A 403 -0.04 -14.81 -14.15
CA ARG A 403 0.85 -15.95 -14.33
C ARG A 403 1.59 -16.22 -13.03
N VAL A 404 1.39 -17.40 -12.47
CA VAL A 404 1.90 -17.81 -11.16
C VAL A 404 2.67 -19.11 -11.30
N ALA A 405 3.93 -19.15 -10.89
CA ALA A 405 4.67 -20.41 -10.92
C ALA A 405 4.19 -21.35 -9.80
N LYS A 406 4.03 -20.83 -8.58
CA LYS A 406 3.58 -21.65 -7.44
C LYS A 406 2.68 -20.90 -6.50
N ALA A 407 1.57 -21.53 -6.08
CA ALA A 407 0.66 -21.02 -5.06
C ALA A 407 0.14 -22.14 -4.15
N ASP A 408 -0.03 -21.87 -2.85
CA ASP A 408 -0.79 -22.78 -2.02
C ASP A 408 -2.28 -22.69 -2.38
N TYR A 409 -2.79 -21.46 -2.62
CA TYR A 409 -4.16 -21.20 -3.06
C TYR A 409 -4.17 -20.38 -4.36
N GLY A 410 -4.86 -20.88 -5.36
CA GLY A 410 -5.07 -20.14 -6.60
C GLY A 410 -6.09 -19.02 -6.44
N LEU A 411 -7.30 -19.38 -6.06
CA LEU A 411 -8.40 -18.46 -5.74
C LEU A 411 -9.05 -18.89 -4.43
N ALA A 412 -9.01 -18.05 -3.41
CA ALA A 412 -9.63 -18.30 -2.12
C ALA A 412 -10.70 -17.24 -1.83
N ILE A 413 -11.95 -17.67 -1.64
CA ILE A 413 -13.10 -16.78 -1.41
C ILE A 413 -13.84 -17.22 -0.14
N GLN A 414 -13.84 -16.33 0.85
CA GLN A 414 -14.64 -16.46 2.05
C GLN A 414 -15.57 -15.25 2.18
N GLY A 415 -16.80 -15.39 1.69
CA GLY A 415 -17.87 -14.45 1.92
C GLY A 415 -18.62 -14.72 3.23
N HIS A 416 -19.63 -13.90 3.51
CA HIS A 416 -20.55 -14.09 4.62
C HIS A 416 -21.92 -14.57 4.09
N PRO A 417 -22.69 -15.41 4.83
CA PRO A 417 -23.99 -15.87 4.37
C PRO A 417 -24.97 -14.76 3.97
N THR A 418 -24.93 -13.62 4.66
CA THR A 418 -25.79 -12.45 4.36
C THR A 418 -25.14 -11.40 3.47
N ALA A 419 -23.84 -11.52 3.19
CA ALA A 419 -23.06 -10.66 2.30
C ALA A 419 -22.03 -11.52 1.54
N PRO A 420 -22.47 -12.35 0.60
CA PRO A 420 -21.53 -13.16 -0.18
C PRO A 420 -20.62 -12.26 -1.02
N VAL A 421 -19.40 -12.73 -1.28
CA VAL A 421 -18.55 -12.11 -2.31
C VAL A 421 -19.24 -12.28 -3.65
N HIS A 422 -19.41 -11.20 -4.42
CA HIS A 422 -20.23 -11.27 -5.63
C HIS A 422 -19.61 -10.57 -6.83
N ASP A 423 -20.03 -10.99 -8.04
CA ASP A 423 -19.59 -10.38 -9.29
C ASP A 423 -18.06 -10.37 -9.42
N VAL A 424 -17.46 -11.56 -9.38
CA VAL A 424 -16.00 -11.73 -9.56
C VAL A 424 -15.73 -12.40 -10.89
N LEU A 425 -14.91 -11.74 -11.72
CA LEU A 425 -14.42 -12.30 -12.97
C LEU A 425 -12.92 -12.59 -12.84
N VAL A 426 -12.54 -13.86 -12.97
CA VAL A 426 -11.14 -14.26 -13.10
C VAL A 426 -10.94 -14.81 -14.53
N ARG A 427 -10.05 -14.17 -15.28
CA ARG A 427 -9.82 -14.58 -16.66
C ARG A 427 -8.33 -14.68 -17.00
N ARG A 428 -7.99 -15.64 -17.85
CA ARG A 428 -6.62 -15.88 -18.32
C ARG A 428 -5.61 -15.96 -17.15
N MET A 429 -6.00 -16.65 -16.08
CA MET A 429 -5.08 -16.96 -14.99
C MET A 429 -4.45 -18.32 -15.24
N VAL A 430 -3.14 -18.39 -15.13
CA VAL A 430 -2.37 -19.64 -15.24
C VAL A 430 -1.53 -19.81 -14.00
N ILE A 431 -1.69 -20.94 -13.31
CA ILE A 431 -0.89 -21.34 -12.14
C ILE A 431 -0.26 -22.68 -12.44
N ASP A 432 1.07 -22.74 -12.49
CA ASP A 432 1.77 -23.96 -12.85
C ASP A 432 1.65 -25.03 -11.74
N GLU A 433 1.80 -24.62 -10.47
CA GLU A 433 1.63 -25.47 -9.28
C GLU A 433 0.67 -24.81 -8.29
N ALA A 434 -0.51 -25.36 -8.08
CA ALA A 434 -1.47 -24.96 -7.07
C ALA A 434 -1.79 -26.11 -6.12
N THR A 435 -1.54 -25.96 -4.81
CA THR A 435 -1.92 -26.99 -3.83
C THR A 435 -3.45 -27.09 -3.73
N THR A 436 -4.12 -25.95 -3.61
CA THR A 436 -5.57 -25.84 -3.62
C THR A 436 -5.96 -24.87 -4.73
N PRO A 437 -6.40 -25.36 -5.89
CA PRO A 437 -6.79 -24.48 -6.99
C PRO A 437 -7.83 -23.45 -6.63
N ILE A 438 -8.94 -23.89 -6.02
CA ILE A 438 -10.04 -23.00 -5.62
C ILE A 438 -10.56 -23.42 -4.25
N GLU A 439 -10.67 -22.46 -3.33
CA GLU A 439 -11.37 -22.60 -2.06
C GLU A 439 -12.50 -21.56 -2.02
N LEU A 440 -13.74 -22.00 -1.77
CA LEU A 440 -14.92 -21.14 -1.92
C LEU A 440 -15.95 -21.37 -0.81
N SER A 441 -16.36 -20.28 -0.16
CA SER A 441 -17.51 -20.24 0.73
C SER A 441 -18.28 -18.92 0.54
N HIS A 442 -19.60 -18.98 0.33
CA HIS A 442 -20.46 -17.81 0.17
C HIS A 442 -20.00 -16.83 -0.92
N GLY A 443 -19.86 -17.34 -2.13
CA GLY A 443 -19.64 -16.55 -3.35
C GLY A 443 -20.84 -16.67 -4.29
N THR A 444 -21.20 -15.59 -4.98
CA THR A 444 -22.26 -15.56 -5.99
C THR A 444 -21.77 -14.86 -7.25
N ASN A 445 -22.24 -15.31 -8.42
CA ASN A 445 -21.85 -14.74 -9.71
C ASN A 445 -20.33 -14.66 -9.89
N ILE A 446 -19.65 -15.78 -9.60
CA ILE A 446 -18.20 -15.93 -9.80
C ILE A 446 -17.99 -16.57 -11.18
N VAL A 447 -17.22 -15.95 -12.04
CA VAL A 447 -16.95 -16.41 -13.39
C VAL A 447 -15.45 -16.68 -13.57
N LEU A 448 -15.12 -17.87 -14.05
CA LEU A 448 -13.79 -18.30 -14.41
C LEU A 448 -13.73 -18.46 -15.94
N ASP A 449 -12.96 -17.61 -16.61
CA ASP A 449 -12.76 -17.63 -18.06
C ASP A 449 -11.31 -17.93 -18.39
N SER A 450 -11.06 -19.05 -19.02
CA SER A 450 -9.71 -19.48 -19.46
C SER A 450 -8.72 -19.55 -18.26
N VAL A 451 -9.15 -20.15 -17.16
CA VAL A 451 -8.32 -20.36 -15.96
C VAL A 451 -7.72 -21.76 -15.99
N MET A 452 -6.40 -21.82 -15.90
CA MET A 452 -5.62 -23.07 -15.94
C MET A 452 -4.82 -23.21 -14.63
N MET A 453 -4.91 -24.34 -13.95
CA MET A 453 -4.09 -24.66 -12.78
C MET A 453 -3.65 -26.12 -12.86
N ASN A 454 -2.38 -26.39 -12.50
CA ASN A 454 -1.80 -27.73 -12.56
C ASN A 454 -1.93 -28.38 -13.96
N GLY A 455 -1.76 -27.58 -15.03
CA GLY A 455 -1.82 -28.04 -16.42
C GLY A 455 -3.23 -28.36 -16.94
N ARG A 456 -4.30 -28.08 -16.19
CA ARG A 456 -5.69 -28.34 -16.60
C ARG A 456 -6.59 -27.12 -16.43
N SER A 457 -7.64 -27.05 -17.21
CA SER A 457 -8.71 -26.07 -16.98
C SER A 457 -9.41 -26.35 -15.66
N VAL A 458 -9.72 -25.30 -14.90
CA VAL A 458 -10.46 -25.37 -13.65
C VAL A 458 -11.78 -24.60 -13.73
N THR A 459 -12.77 -25.08 -13.03
CA THR A 459 -14.11 -24.51 -12.94
C THR A 459 -14.54 -24.41 -11.48
N LEU A 460 -15.68 -23.80 -11.19
CA LEU A 460 -16.22 -23.75 -9.83
C LEU A 460 -16.61 -25.14 -9.28
N ALA A 461 -16.77 -26.15 -10.13
CA ALA A 461 -16.98 -27.53 -9.69
C ALA A 461 -15.74 -28.14 -9.02
N ASP A 462 -14.56 -27.59 -9.27
CA ASP A 462 -13.29 -28.00 -8.64
C ASP A 462 -13.07 -27.33 -7.27
N ALA A 463 -13.97 -26.43 -6.85
CA ALA A 463 -13.83 -25.71 -5.59
C ALA A 463 -14.02 -26.62 -4.37
N VAL A 464 -13.12 -26.50 -3.40
CA VAL A 464 -13.29 -27.11 -2.09
C VAL A 464 -13.90 -26.11 -1.11
N PRO A 465 -14.65 -26.55 -0.09
CA PRO A 465 -15.19 -25.65 0.93
C PRO A 465 -14.07 -24.98 1.74
N TRP A 466 -14.27 -23.72 2.12
CA TRP A 466 -13.37 -23.03 3.05
C TRP A 466 -13.34 -23.75 4.39
N ALA A 467 -12.15 -24.10 4.86
CA ALA A 467 -11.98 -24.83 6.12
C ALA A 467 -12.15 -23.88 7.32
N PRO A 468 -13.07 -24.16 8.26
CA PRO A 468 -13.27 -23.34 9.45
C PRO A 468 -11.99 -23.20 10.29
N GLY A 469 -11.68 -21.97 10.75
CA GLY A 469 -10.54 -21.68 11.60
C GLY A 469 -9.18 -21.62 10.89
N LYS A 470 -9.17 -21.80 9.57
CA LYS A 470 -7.97 -21.64 8.75
C LYS A 470 -7.82 -20.15 8.41
N ARG A 471 -6.73 -19.57 8.85
CA ARG A 471 -6.31 -18.20 8.48
C ARG A 471 -5.25 -18.30 7.39
N HIS A 472 -5.44 -17.60 6.33
CA HIS A 472 -4.53 -17.54 5.19
C HIS A 472 -3.58 -16.34 5.31
#